data_b4187efde013ec47ec1732a1e4515488
#
_entry.id   b4187efde013ec47ec1732a1e4515488
#
_cell.length_a   1.000
_cell.length_b   1.000
_cell.length_c   1.000
_cell.angle_alpha   90.00
_cell.angle_beta   90.00
_cell.angle_gamma   90.00
#
_symmetry.space_group_name_H-M   'P 1'
#
loop_
_entity.id
_entity.type
_entity.pdbx_description
1 polymer ?
#
loop_
_entity_poly.entity_id
_entity_poly.type
_entity_poly.pdbx_seq_one_letter_code
_entity_poly.pdbx_strand_id
1 'polypeptide(L)'
;MKRRTGRILFATAVAAMALLAPAGTANAGLLSQSAGPCPSYPMSQEFAKWLDPMKYTLAPGGSFESSAGLTFTGGAKIVAGNEPHYLNKSTDKSSVLIPQGGTVTTGPICVGLDKLTVRFVAKRPSFALLPLMTVEGVFTTKTGGTAALPLVGVPLAGNAWTVQLPMITTGALLELGDTTMMRFRIRALTGTWQVDDFYVDTLRRY
;
A
#
# COMPACT_ATOMS: atom_id res chain seq x y z
N MET A 1 -32.86 29.12 -75.57
CA MET A 1 -32.58 29.22 -74.10
C MET A 1 -31.90 27.93 -73.66
N LYS A 2 -30.58 27.93 -73.44
CA LYS A 2 -29.78 26.78 -73.02
C LYS A 2 -29.27 27.06 -71.60
N ARG A 3 -29.77 26.32 -70.60
CA ARG A 3 -29.27 26.35 -69.23
C ARG A 3 -28.04 25.45 -69.14
N ARG A 4 -26.89 26.04 -68.78
CA ARG A 4 -25.67 25.32 -68.45
C ARG A 4 -25.70 25.01 -66.91
N THR A 5 -25.77 23.73 -66.60
CA THR A 5 -25.56 23.22 -65.23
C THR A 5 -24.06 23.05 -64.96
N GLY A 6 -23.49 23.92 -64.07
CA GLY A 6 -22.14 23.77 -63.59
C GLY A 6 -22.09 22.72 -62.48
N ARG A 7 -21.31 21.67 -62.70
CA ARG A 7 -20.95 20.70 -61.65
C ARG A 7 -19.77 21.23 -60.88
N ILE A 8 -19.98 21.52 -59.62
CA ILE A 8 -18.92 21.84 -58.67
C ILE A 8 -18.40 20.53 -58.07
N LEU A 9 -17.18 20.16 -58.42
CA LEU A 9 -16.44 19.05 -57.80
C LEU A 9 -15.83 19.53 -56.50
N PHE A 10 -16.36 19.07 -55.38
CA PHE A 10 -15.71 19.21 -54.06
C PHE A 10 -14.66 18.11 -53.94
N ALA A 11 -13.39 18.49 -54.03
CA ALA A 11 -12.28 17.63 -53.65
C ALA A 11 -12.12 17.68 -52.12
N THR A 12 -12.57 16.63 -51.45
CA THR A 12 -12.29 16.42 -50.03
C THR A 12 -10.89 15.84 -49.86
N ALA A 13 -9.92 16.69 -49.47
CA ALA A 13 -8.61 16.25 -49.04
C ALA A 13 -8.75 15.73 -47.60
N VAL A 14 -8.74 14.40 -47.44
CA VAL A 14 -8.60 13.77 -46.11
C VAL A 14 -7.14 13.80 -45.74
N ALA A 15 -6.76 14.74 -44.88
CA ALA A 15 -5.46 14.76 -44.24
C ALA A 15 -5.44 13.68 -43.14
N ALA A 16 -4.81 12.53 -43.42
CA ALA A 16 -4.47 11.54 -42.40
C ALA A 16 -3.33 12.07 -41.56
N MET A 17 -3.64 12.71 -40.42
CA MET A 17 -2.68 12.95 -39.34
C MET A 17 -2.43 11.62 -38.65
N ALA A 18 -1.34 10.96 -38.99
CA ALA A 18 -0.76 9.89 -38.20
C ALA A 18 -0.28 10.49 -36.87
N LEU A 19 -1.06 10.30 -35.82
CA LEU A 19 -0.64 10.51 -34.44
C LEU A 19 0.45 9.47 -34.13
N LEU A 20 1.70 9.82 -34.38
CA LEU A 20 2.86 9.18 -33.76
C LEU A 20 2.81 9.53 -32.27
N ALA A 21 2.02 8.78 -31.50
CA ALA A 21 2.19 8.77 -30.06
C ALA A 21 3.60 8.21 -29.79
N PRO A 22 4.47 8.92 -29.08
CA PRO A 22 5.72 8.32 -28.64
C PRO A 22 5.31 7.13 -27.77
N ALA A 23 5.70 5.93 -28.17
CA ALA A 23 5.63 4.75 -27.33
C ALA A 23 6.51 5.06 -26.11
N GLY A 24 5.88 5.60 -25.07
CA GLY A 24 6.52 5.89 -23.82
C GLY A 24 7.08 4.59 -23.27
N THR A 25 8.37 4.53 -23.15
CA THR A 25 9.12 3.51 -22.37
C THR A 25 8.79 3.68 -20.89
N ALA A 26 7.51 3.51 -20.53
CA ALA A 26 7.00 3.84 -19.21
C ALA A 26 7.27 2.76 -18.15
N ASN A 27 7.91 1.64 -18.48
CA ASN A 27 8.04 0.51 -17.55
C ASN A 27 9.43 0.27 -16.97
N ALA A 28 10.47 0.97 -17.41
CA ALA A 28 11.82 0.75 -16.89
C ALA A 28 12.10 1.43 -15.52
N GLY A 29 11.26 2.34 -15.08
CA GLY A 29 11.47 3.10 -13.84
C GLY A 29 10.81 2.53 -12.58
N LEU A 30 9.95 1.52 -12.70
CA LEU A 30 9.18 0.95 -11.59
C LEU A 30 9.88 -0.20 -10.87
N LEU A 31 11.00 -0.69 -11.39
CA LEU A 31 11.75 -1.75 -10.74
C LEU A 31 12.40 -1.21 -9.46
N SER A 32 12.15 -1.89 -8.35
CA SER A 32 12.73 -1.54 -7.05
C SER A 32 14.25 -1.66 -7.05
N GLN A 33 14.92 -0.79 -6.31
CA GLN A 33 16.32 -0.96 -6.00
C GLN A 33 16.49 -2.24 -5.15
N SER A 34 17.33 -3.17 -5.59
CA SER A 34 17.63 -4.39 -4.84
C SER A 34 18.32 -4.04 -3.51
N ALA A 35 17.84 -4.66 -2.43
CA ALA A 35 18.47 -4.55 -1.12
C ALA A 35 19.55 -5.59 -0.88
N GLY A 36 19.75 -6.52 -1.82
CA GLY A 36 20.58 -7.71 -1.59
C GLY A 36 19.88 -8.69 -0.63
N PRO A 37 20.62 -9.59 0.00
CA PRO A 37 20.05 -10.54 0.95
C PRO A 37 19.39 -9.83 2.14
N CYS A 38 18.10 -10.09 2.40
CA CYS A 38 17.44 -9.58 3.59
C CYS A 38 18.00 -10.24 4.86
N PRO A 39 18.10 -9.50 5.98
CA PRO A 39 18.36 -10.09 7.27
C PRO A 39 17.24 -11.04 7.69
N SER A 40 17.54 -11.98 8.56
CA SER A 40 16.52 -12.81 9.19
C SER A 40 15.75 -11.99 10.21
N TYR A 41 14.42 -11.99 10.13
CA TYR A 41 13.53 -11.35 11.10
C TYR A 41 12.88 -12.39 12.00
N PRO A 42 12.62 -12.09 13.28
CA PRO A 42 11.76 -12.91 14.12
C PRO A 42 10.37 -13.00 13.48
N MET A 43 9.85 -14.21 13.33
CA MET A 43 8.55 -14.44 12.72
C MET A 43 7.67 -15.29 13.62
N SER A 44 6.39 -14.94 13.68
CA SER A 44 5.39 -15.59 14.52
C SER A 44 4.07 -15.79 13.77
N GLN A 45 3.22 -16.67 14.29
CA GLN A 45 1.90 -16.99 13.73
C GLN A 45 0.78 -16.25 14.49
N GLU A 46 0.91 -14.94 14.64
CA GLU A 46 0.01 -14.13 15.46
C GLU A 46 -1.45 -14.21 15.01
N PHE A 47 -1.68 -14.49 13.73
CA PHE A 47 -3.02 -14.56 13.15
C PHE A 47 -3.59 -15.99 13.04
N ALA A 48 -2.95 -17.00 13.65
CA ALA A 48 -3.40 -18.40 13.58
C ALA A 48 -4.84 -18.59 14.08
N LYS A 49 -5.25 -17.87 15.14
CA LYS A 49 -6.65 -17.90 15.67
C LYS A 49 -7.69 -17.36 14.68
N TRP A 50 -7.26 -16.65 13.63
CA TRP A 50 -8.13 -16.18 12.54
C TRP A 50 -7.91 -16.99 11.25
N LEU A 51 -7.57 -18.26 11.39
CA LEU A 51 -7.38 -19.23 10.29
C LEU A 51 -6.28 -18.84 9.30
N ASP A 52 -5.30 -18.08 9.77
CA ASP A 52 -4.13 -17.69 8.97
C ASP A 52 -2.86 -18.27 9.61
N PRO A 53 -2.38 -19.42 9.11
CA PRO A 53 -1.19 -20.09 9.65
C PRO A 53 0.12 -19.50 9.14
N MET A 54 0.06 -18.43 8.37
CA MET A 54 1.26 -17.76 7.83
C MET A 54 2.07 -17.13 8.97
N LYS A 55 3.36 -16.98 8.73
CA LYS A 55 4.26 -16.31 9.66
C LYS A 55 4.48 -14.88 9.22
N TYR A 56 4.45 -13.99 10.19
CA TYR A 56 4.62 -12.57 10.01
C TYR A 56 5.69 -12.03 10.94
N THR A 57 6.28 -10.90 10.58
CA THR A 57 7.12 -10.10 11.47
C THR A 57 6.47 -8.74 11.72
N LEU A 58 6.61 -8.21 12.92
CA LEU A 58 6.15 -6.86 13.22
C LEU A 58 6.96 -5.86 12.41
N ALA A 59 6.30 -4.98 11.66
CA ALA A 59 6.99 -3.92 10.94
C ALA A 59 7.71 -2.97 11.92
N PRO A 60 8.85 -2.38 11.53
CA PRO A 60 9.51 -1.39 12.39
C PRO A 60 8.59 -0.23 12.74
N GLY A 61 8.30 -0.08 14.05
CA GLY A 61 7.31 0.86 14.57
C GLY A 61 5.86 0.39 14.48
N GLY A 62 5.59 -0.83 14.01
CA GLY A 62 4.24 -1.35 13.76
C GLY A 62 3.39 -1.61 15.00
N SER A 63 3.98 -1.67 16.20
CA SER A 63 3.22 -1.70 17.46
C SER A 63 2.66 -0.33 17.87
N PHE A 64 3.10 0.75 17.23
CA PHE A 64 2.70 2.13 17.53
C PHE A 64 2.84 2.56 19.00
N GLU A 65 3.72 1.88 19.76
CA GLU A 65 4.03 2.26 21.16
C GLU A 65 4.99 3.45 21.25
N SER A 66 5.70 3.75 20.16
CA SER A 66 6.66 4.85 20.06
C SER A 66 6.61 5.47 18.67
N SER A 67 6.91 6.76 18.58
CA SER A 67 7.04 7.45 17.30
C SER A 67 8.38 7.19 16.60
N ALA A 68 9.31 6.49 17.23
CA ALA A 68 10.64 6.23 16.67
C ALA A 68 10.55 5.47 15.34
N GLY A 69 11.17 6.03 14.30
CA GLY A 69 11.17 5.45 12.96
C GLY A 69 9.87 5.61 12.15
N LEU A 70 8.83 6.20 12.74
CA LEU A 70 7.56 6.49 12.07
C LEU A 70 7.56 7.90 11.47
N THR A 71 6.81 8.07 10.40
CA THR A 71 6.53 9.39 9.82
C THR A 71 5.03 9.63 9.78
N PHE A 72 4.59 10.77 10.27
CA PHE A 72 3.18 11.14 10.37
C PHE A 72 2.89 12.36 9.50
N THR A 73 1.72 12.38 8.85
CA THR A 73 1.20 13.57 8.15
C THR A 73 -0.30 13.73 8.40
N GLY A 74 -0.86 14.91 8.09
CA GLY A 74 -2.29 15.14 8.13
C GLY A 74 -2.93 14.93 9.51
N GLY A 75 -2.20 15.19 10.59
CA GLY A 75 -2.71 15.06 11.96
C GLY A 75 -2.72 13.63 12.50
N ALA A 76 -2.11 12.67 11.80
CA ALA A 76 -1.91 11.32 12.34
C ALA A 76 -0.99 11.38 13.56
N LYS A 77 -1.27 10.56 14.57
CA LYS A 77 -0.52 10.55 15.83
C LYS A 77 -0.75 9.27 16.62
N ILE A 78 0.18 8.93 17.48
CA ILE A 78 -0.01 7.90 18.50
C ILE A 78 -1.01 8.39 19.55
N VAL A 79 -1.91 7.51 19.93
CA VAL A 79 -2.94 7.75 20.97
C VAL A 79 -2.98 6.58 21.94
N ALA A 80 -3.45 6.84 23.16
CA ALA A 80 -3.71 5.78 24.13
C ALA A 80 -4.83 4.84 23.65
N GLY A 81 -4.72 3.58 23.95
CA GLY A 81 -5.69 2.54 23.62
C GLY A 81 -5.14 1.53 22.63
N ASN A 82 -4.85 0.33 23.13
CA ASN A 82 -4.39 -0.82 22.38
C ASN A 82 -5.56 -1.62 21.81
N GLU A 83 -5.29 -2.46 20.84
CA GLU A 83 -6.22 -3.47 20.37
C GLU A 83 -6.43 -4.55 21.46
N PRO A 84 -7.61 -5.20 21.54
CA PRO A 84 -7.93 -6.12 22.66
C PRO A 84 -7.40 -7.54 22.50
N HIS A 85 -6.78 -7.86 21.39
CA HIS A 85 -6.30 -9.22 21.08
C HIS A 85 -4.86 -9.45 21.55
N TYR A 86 -4.13 -8.34 21.83
CA TYR A 86 -2.73 -8.32 22.27
C TYR A 86 -1.82 -9.14 21.34
N LEU A 87 -1.88 -8.84 20.05
CA LEU A 87 -1.12 -9.59 19.04
C LEU A 87 0.38 -9.49 19.26
N ASN A 88 0.89 -8.31 19.61
CA ASN A 88 2.31 -8.13 19.90
C ASN A 88 2.61 -8.43 21.36
N LYS A 89 2.12 -7.60 22.28
CA LYS A 89 2.39 -7.74 23.72
C LYS A 89 1.20 -7.35 24.58
N SER A 90 1.00 -8.08 25.67
CA SER A 90 -0.04 -7.73 26.65
C SER A 90 0.21 -6.43 27.40
N THR A 91 1.42 -5.87 27.29
CA THR A 91 1.82 -4.61 27.92
C THR A 91 1.62 -3.40 27.03
N ASP A 92 1.28 -3.59 25.75
CA ASP A 92 1.06 -2.51 24.79
C ASP A 92 -0.16 -1.68 25.18
N LYS A 93 -0.07 -0.37 24.99
CA LYS A 93 -1.07 0.60 25.50
C LYS A 93 -1.50 1.62 24.46
N SER A 94 -0.89 1.61 23.30
CA SER A 94 -1.04 2.67 22.31
C SER A 94 -1.41 2.09 20.95
N SER A 95 -1.87 2.96 20.09
CA SER A 95 -2.16 2.69 18.67
C SER A 95 -2.05 3.99 17.88
N VAL A 96 -2.14 3.95 16.57
CA VAL A 96 -2.09 5.17 15.75
C VAL A 96 -3.48 5.61 15.33
N LEU A 97 -3.81 6.88 15.57
CA LEU A 97 -5.00 7.55 15.05
C LEU A 97 -4.64 8.27 13.74
N ILE A 98 -5.39 7.99 12.68
CA ILE A 98 -5.18 8.55 11.36
C ILE A 98 -6.47 9.28 10.93
N PRO A 99 -6.54 10.62 11.05
CA PRO A 99 -7.66 11.41 10.55
C PRO A 99 -7.78 11.31 9.03
N GLN A 100 -8.93 11.67 8.51
CA GLN A 100 -9.14 11.74 7.05
C GLN A 100 -8.06 12.58 6.37
N GLY A 101 -7.46 12.04 5.33
CA GLY A 101 -6.32 12.63 4.61
C GLY A 101 -4.96 12.42 5.28
N GLY A 102 -4.95 11.97 6.54
CA GLY A 102 -3.73 11.67 7.29
C GLY A 102 -3.03 10.41 6.82
N THR A 103 -1.74 10.29 7.16
CA THR A 103 -0.94 9.10 6.91
C THR A 103 0.00 8.78 8.07
N VAL A 104 0.27 7.50 8.25
CA VAL A 104 1.43 7.01 8.99
C VAL A 104 2.28 6.14 8.08
N THR A 105 3.60 6.26 8.17
CA THR A 105 4.56 5.44 7.41
C THR A 105 5.50 4.76 8.38
N THR A 106 5.65 3.44 8.25
CA THR A 106 6.52 2.61 9.11
C THR A 106 8.00 2.85 8.84
N GLY A 107 8.86 2.36 9.71
CA GLY A 107 10.28 2.23 9.41
C GLY A 107 10.54 1.26 8.23
N PRO A 108 11.75 1.30 7.65
CA PRO A 108 12.09 0.44 6.53
C PRO A 108 12.29 -1.01 6.98
N ILE A 109 11.81 -1.94 6.17
CA ILE A 109 12.01 -3.37 6.34
C ILE A 109 12.38 -3.99 4.99
N CYS A 110 13.30 -4.95 5.00
CA CYS A 110 13.66 -5.69 3.79
C CYS A 110 12.60 -6.76 3.51
N VAL A 111 12.04 -6.75 2.31
CA VAL A 111 10.99 -7.69 1.89
C VAL A 111 11.36 -8.36 0.57
N GLY A 112 10.92 -9.62 0.41
CA GLY A 112 10.85 -10.27 -0.90
C GLY A 112 9.53 -9.87 -1.59
N LEU A 113 9.56 -9.77 -2.89
CA LEU A 113 8.47 -9.20 -3.67
C LEU A 113 7.47 -10.23 -4.19
N ASP A 114 7.74 -11.52 -4.01
CA ASP A 114 6.96 -12.59 -4.62
C ASP A 114 5.54 -12.73 -4.05
N LYS A 115 5.37 -12.50 -2.75
CA LYS A 115 4.08 -12.65 -2.06
C LYS A 115 3.97 -11.74 -0.83
N LEU A 116 4.33 -10.49 -1.01
CA LEU A 116 4.24 -9.53 0.08
C LEU A 116 2.80 -9.41 0.58
N THR A 117 2.60 -9.76 1.84
CA THR A 117 1.33 -9.72 2.52
C THR A 117 1.47 -8.91 3.80
N VAL A 118 0.48 -8.11 4.13
CA VAL A 118 0.41 -7.39 5.41
C VAL A 118 -0.88 -7.70 6.14
N ARG A 119 -0.83 -7.67 7.46
CA ARG A 119 -1.98 -7.75 8.35
C ARG A 119 -1.83 -6.77 9.50
N PHE A 120 -2.95 -6.33 10.03
CA PHE A 120 -3.01 -5.41 11.16
C PHE A 120 -4.38 -5.45 11.81
N VAL A 121 -4.54 -4.76 12.92
CA VAL A 121 -5.83 -4.55 13.56
C VAL A 121 -6.26 -3.12 13.34
N ALA A 122 -7.55 -2.91 13.07
CA ALA A 122 -8.06 -1.56 12.89
C ALA A 122 -9.48 -1.41 13.44
N LYS A 123 -9.83 -0.19 13.81
CA LYS A 123 -11.20 0.24 14.07
C LYS A 123 -11.43 1.62 13.47
N ARG A 124 -12.68 1.98 13.40
CA ARG A 124 -13.12 3.28 12.93
C ARG A 124 -13.90 4.00 14.02
N PRO A 125 -13.25 4.90 14.78
CA PRO A 125 -13.88 5.58 15.89
C PRO A 125 -14.94 6.61 15.48
N SER A 126 -14.99 6.99 14.20
CA SER A 126 -15.99 7.94 13.68
C SER A 126 -16.79 7.32 12.54
N PHE A 127 -18.06 7.70 12.44
CA PHE A 127 -18.89 7.28 11.31
C PHE A 127 -18.40 7.92 10.00
N ALA A 128 -18.33 7.12 8.95
CA ALA A 128 -18.19 7.58 7.57
C ALA A 128 -19.07 6.70 6.67
N LEU A 129 -19.72 7.31 5.68
CA LEU A 129 -20.64 6.58 4.80
C LEU A 129 -19.92 5.49 3.99
N LEU A 130 -18.72 5.80 3.51
CA LEU A 130 -17.84 4.88 2.80
C LEU A 130 -16.45 4.98 3.43
N PRO A 131 -16.12 4.14 4.42
CA PRO A 131 -14.82 4.17 5.05
C PRO A 131 -13.78 3.55 4.12
N LEU A 132 -12.85 4.36 3.67
CA LEU A 132 -11.76 3.92 2.79
C LEU A 132 -10.41 4.21 3.44
N MET A 133 -9.58 3.20 3.46
CA MET A 133 -8.18 3.27 3.87
C MET A 133 -7.34 2.52 2.84
N THR A 134 -6.17 3.04 2.52
CA THR A 134 -5.20 2.36 1.66
C THR A 134 -3.94 2.03 2.44
N VAL A 135 -3.32 0.94 2.04
CA VAL A 135 -1.97 0.56 2.45
C VAL A 135 -1.11 0.50 1.20
N GLU A 136 0.05 1.10 1.25
CA GLU A 136 1.00 1.16 0.13
C GLU A 136 2.38 0.76 0.62
N GLY A 137 3.06 -0.07 -0.16
CA GLY A 137 4.49 -0.30 -0.01
C GLY A 137 5.27 0.80 -0.74
N VAL A 138 6.06 1.57 -0.01
CA VAL A 138 6.87 2.67 -0.53
C VAL A 138 8.33 2.24 -0.58
N PHE A 139 8.97 2.35 -1.73
CA PHE A 139 10.33 1.90 -1.96
C PHE A 139 11.11 2.82 -2.91
N THR A 140 12.42 2.65 -2.93
CA THR A 140 13.30 3.35 -3.88
C THR A 140 13.38 2.56 -5.19
N THR A 141 13.28 3.24 -6.32
CA THR A 141 13.44 2.66 -7.65
C THR A 141 14.94 2.54 -8.01
N LYS A 142 15.26 1.72 -9.02
CA LYS A 142 16.63 1.59 -9.58
C LYS A 142 17.22 2.93 -10.04
N THR A 143 16.37 3.88 -10.40
CA THR A 143 16.77 5.24 -10.83
C THR A 143 16.91 6.23 -9.67
N GLY A 144 16.77 5.78 -8.42
CA GLY A 144 16.88 6.61 -7.22
C GLY A 144 15.62 7.40 -6.85
N GLY A 145 14.55 7.28 -7.64
CA GLY A 145 13.24 7.87 -7.31
C GLY A 145 12.50 7.06 -6.24
N THR A 146 11.37 7.59 -5.79
CA THR A 146 10.47 6.89 -4.87
C THR A 146 9.22 6.43 -5.64
N ALA A 147 8.82 5.18 -5.43
CA ALA A 147 7.58 4.63 -5.95
C ALA A 147 6.74 4.05 -4.81
N ALA A 148 5.44 3.93 -5.06
CA ALA A 148 4.50 3.32 -4.15
C ALA A 148 3.71 2.22 -4.87
N LEU A 149 3.58 1.07 -4.23
CA LEU A 149 2.82 -0.08 -4.70
C LEU A 149 1.60 -0.26 -3.79
N PRO A 150 0.37 -0.11 -4.30
CA PRO A 150 -0.82 -0.34 -3.50
C PRO A 150 -0.95 -1.82 -3.13
N LEU A 151 -1.31 -2.09 -1.89
CA LEU A 151 -1.72 -3.40 -1.45
C LEU A 151 -3.23 -3.53 -1.61
N VAL A 152 -3.67 -4.62 -2.22
CA VAL A 152 -5.09 -4.88 -2.49
C VAL A 152 -5.70 -5.64 -1.31
N GLY A 153 -6.75 -5.08 -0.78
CA GLY A 153 -7.55 -5.62 0.29
C GLY A 153 -8.65 -4.63 0.66
N VAL A 154 -9.75 -5.14 1.15
CA VAL A 154 -10.83 -4.30 1.66
C VAL A 154 -10.70 -4.24 3.18
N PRO A 155 -10.34 -3.09 3.75
CA PRO A 155 -10.28 -2.98 5.19
C PRO A 155 -11.68 -3.13 5.78
N LEU A 156 -11.82 -4.06 6.72
CA LEU A 156 -13.02 -4.24 7.49
C LEU A 156 -13.13 -3.11 8.50
N ALA A 157 -14.23 -2.39 8.47
CA ALA A 157 -14.38 -1.20 9.28
C ALA A 157 -15.63 -1.25 10.15
N GLY A 158 -15.42 -1.18 11.46
CA GLY A 158 -16.45 -1.04 12.47
C GLY A 158 -15.94 -0.15 13.61
N ASN A 159 -16.80 0.15 14.58
CA ASN A 159 -16.41 0.87 15.79
C ASN A 159 -15.56 -0.01 16.72
N ALA A 160 -15.70 -1.33 16.61
CA ALA A 160 -14.89 -2.29 17.33
C ALA A 160 -13.58 -2.57 16.58
N TRP A 161 -12.55 -2.93 17.34
CA TRP A 161 -11.32 -3.44 16.79
C TRP A 161 -11.56 -4.72 15.98
N THR A 162 -11.04 -4.75 14.77
CA THR A 162 -11.21 -5.86 13.84
C THR A 162 -9.86 -6.23 13.24
N VAL A 163 -9.52 -7.50 13.31
CA VAL A 163 -8.33 -8.03 12.63
C VAL A 163 -8.59 -8.02 11.14
N GLN A 164 -7.73 -7.33 10.40
CA GLN A 164 -7.90 -7.17 8.96
C GLN A 164 -7.58 -8.46 8.21
N LEU A 165 -8.28 -8.68 7.10
CA LEU A 165 -7.91 -9.73 6.16
C LEU A 165 -6.52 -9.46 5.57
N PRO A 166 -5.79 -10.49 5.11
CA PRO A 166 -4.53 -10.31 4.44
C PRO A 166 -4.66 -9.34 3.25
N MET A 167 -3.85 -8.30 3.24
CA MET A 167 -3.67 -7.42 2.09
C MET A 167 -2.44 -7.84 1.32
N ILE A 168 -2.56 -8.05 0.02
CA ILE A 168 -1.51 -8.57 -0.83
C ILE A 168 -1.07 -7.57 -1.87
N THR A 169 0.20 -7.65 -2.29
CA THR A 169 0.63 -6.94 -3.50
C THR A 169 0.11 -7.66 -4.74
N THR A 170 -0.35 -6.90 -5.70
CA THR A 170 -0.59 -7.41 -7.05
C THR A 170 0.77 -7.50 -7.76
N GLY A 171 1.44 -8.64 -7.64
CA GLY A 171 2.83 -8.88 -7.99
C GLY A 171 3.24 -8.73 -9.47
N ALA A 172 2.45 -8.05 -10.29
CA ALA A 172 2.72 -7.92 -11.72
C ALA A 172 3.80 -6.89 -12.09
N LEU A 173 4.34 -6.12 -11.12
CA LEU A 173 5.25 -5.00 -11.40
C LEU A 173 6.68 -5.19 -10.92
N LEU A 174 7.00 -6.34 -10.32
CA LEU A 174 8.28 -6.58 -9.69
C LEU A 174 8.90 -7.85 -10.26
N GLU A 175 10.22 -7.82 -10.52
CA GLU A 175 10.95 -9.02 -10.93
C GLU A 175 10.90 -10.05 -9.79
N LEU A 176 10.50 -11.28 -10.13
CA LEU A 176 10.44 -12.39 -9.18
C LEU A 176 11.84 -12.66 -8.62
N GLY A 177 11.91 -12.84 -7.32
CA GLY A 177 13.16 -13.18 -6.63
C GLY A 177 13.97 -12.00 -6.09
N ASP A 178 13.61 -10.76 -6.39
CA ASP A 178 14.29 -9.59 -5.86
C ASP A 178 13.81 -9.22 -4.44
N THR A 179 14.71 -8.58 -3.70
CA THR A 179 14.40 -7.96 -2.40
C THR A 179 14.52 -6.46 -2.49
N THR A 180 13.76 -5.77 -1.68
CA THR A 180 13.86 -4.31 -1.56
C THR A 180 13.64 -3.84 -0.13
N MET A 181 14.20 -2.68 0.19
CA MET A 181 13.83 -1.95 1.42
C MET A 181 12.51 -1.24 1.19
N MET A 182 11.50 -1.60 1.98
CA MET A 182 10.15 -1.06 1.86
C MET A 182 9.68 -0.45 3.17
N ARG A 183 8.94 0.64 3.06
CA ARG A 183 8.16 1.24 4.15
C ARG A 183 6.69 1.07 3.83
N PHE A 184 5.86 0.90 4.83
CA PHE A 184 4.41 0.81 4.60
C PHE A 184 3.73 2.11 5.00
N ARG A 185 3.02 2.69 4.05
CA ARG A 185 2.23 3.89 4.26
C ARG A 185 0.76 3.54 4.35
N ILE A 186 0.15 3.83 5.49
CA ILE A 186 -1.27 3.67 5.75
C ILE A 186 -1.90 5.05 5.65
N ARG A 187 -2.95 5.18 4.84
CA ARG A 187 -3.66 6.44 4.59
C ARG A 187 -5.15 6.30 4.80
N ALA A 188 -5.74 7.16 5.60
CA ALA A 188 -7.19 7.31 5.71
C ALA A 188 -7.70 8.18 4.56
N LEU A 189 -8.39 7.60 3.58
CA LEU A 189 -8.99 8.36 2.48
C LEU A 189 -10.28 9.03 2.93
N THR A 190 -11.11 8.30 3.68
CA THR A 190 -12.35 8.83 4.27
C THR A 190 -12.48 8.36 5.71
N GLY A 191 -13.07 9.24 6.55
CA GLY A 191 -13.24 9.00 7.97
C GLY A 191 -11.92 8.99 8.75
N THR A 192 -12.03 8.73 10.04
CA THR A 192 -10.88 8.57 10.94
C THR A 192 -10.69 7.10 11.22
N TRP A 193 -9.46 6.63 11.14
CA TRP A 193 -9.06 5.27 11.44
C TRP A 193 -8.14 5.23 12.66
N GLN A 194 -8.22 4.14 13.39
CA GLN A 194 -7.26 3.79 14.43
C GLN A 194 -6.70 2.42 14.07
N VAL A 195 -5.38 2.31 14.02
CA VAL A 195 -4.66 1.12 13.54
C VAL A 195 -3.66 0.69 14.59
N ASP A 196 -3.48 -0.62 14.71
CA ASP A 196 -2.56 -1.23 15.64
C ASP A 196 -1.94 -2.49 15.07
N ASP A 197 -0.79 -2.88 15.61
CA ASP A 197 -0.11 -4.15 15.36
C ASP A 197 0.03 -4.49 13.86
N PHE A 198 0.85 -3.67 13.17
CA PHE A 198 1.08 -3.81 11.74
C PHE A 198 2.19 -4.83 11.45
N TYR A 199 1.80 -5.94 10.88
CA TYR A 199 2.65 -7.09 10.55
C TYR A 199 2.84 -7.27 9.06
N VAL A 200 4.01 -7.83 8.68
CA VAL A 200 4.42 -8.07 7.30
C VAL A 200 4.92 -9.51 7.15
N ASP A 201 4.48 -10.20 6.12
CA ASP A 201 5.12 -11.44 5.66
C ASP A 201 6.34 -11.07 4.82
N THR A 202 7.53 -11.29 5.40
CA THR A 202 8.81 -11.00 4.73
C THR A 202 9.43 -12.24 4.09
N LEU A 203 8.76 -13.41 4.15
CA LEU A 203 9.34 -14.66 3.70
C LEU A 203 9.55 -14.68 2.19
N ARG A 204 10.79 -14.94 1.79
CA ARG A 204 11.08 -15.57 0.52
C ARG A 204 10.63 -17.03 0.60
N ARG A 205 9.73 -17.43 -0.27
CA ARG A 205 9.53 -18.84 -0.56
C ARG A 205 10.45 -19.20 -1.70
N TYR A 206 11.52 -19.91 -1.38
CA TYR A 206 12.36 -20.56 -2.36
C TYR A 206 11.62 -21.75 -2.97
#